data_c37e303f10446e5873b7b71d6c08da4d
#
_entry.id   c37e303f10446e5873b7b71d6c08da4d
#
_cell.length_a   1.000
_cell.length_b   1.000
_cell.length_c   1.000
_cell.angle_alpha   90.00
_cell.angle_beta   90.00
_cell.angle_gamma   90.00
#
_symmetry.space_group_name_H-M   'P 1'
#
loop_
_entity.id
_entity.type
_entity.pdbx_description
1 polymer ?
#
loop_
_entity_poly.entity_id
_entity_poly.type
_entity_poly.pdbx_seq_one_letter_code
_entity_poly.pdbx_strand_id
1 'polypeptide(L)'
;MLAIFQAAGWPIWLLLIASTVALALIIERLLYLRRAKILPRKLFDEVVQVYRSGKITPDTVAKLEDNSPLGVVLAAALRNVDAPREVMKESIEEAGSGVAHTLERFLTTLGTIATLAPLMGLFGTVVGMIEIFGSQNASGSNPAQLAHGISVALYNTGFGLAIAMPTLVFYRHFRALVDSFVIDMEQQAVKFVDIVHSGRK
;
A
#
# COMPACT_ATOMS: atom_id res chain seq x y z
N MET A 1 6.68 15.83 -27.39
CA MET A 1 6.05 15.55 -26.09
C MET A 1 4.90 16.52 -25.80
N LEU A 2 5.13 17.82 -25.65
CA LEU A 2 4.06 18.81 -25.36
C LEU A 2 2.89 18.78 -26.38
N ALA A 3 3.18 18.59 -27.68
CA ALA A 3 2.17 18.51 -28.71
C ALA A 3 1.20 17.30 -28.53
N ILE A 4 1.67 16.17 -27.99
CA ILE A 4 0.86 15.00 -27.70
C ILE A 4 -0.10 15.28 -26.52
N PHE A 5 0.38 15.98 -25.48
CA PHE A 5 -0.45 16.36 -24.35
C PHE A 5 -1.55 17.36 -24.72
N GLN A 6 -1.23 18.33 -25.61
CA GLN A 6 -2.22 19.29 -26.13
C GLN A 6 -3.25 18.62 -27.03
N ALA A 7 -2.84 17.61 -27.80
CA ALA A 7 -3.71 16.87 -28.70
C ALA A 7 -4.63 15.88 -27.96
N ALA A 8 -4.18 15.30 -26.84
CA ALA A 8 -4.94 14.30 -26.07
C ALA A 8 -6.12 14.87 -25.27
N GLY A 9 -6.27 16.21 -25.24
CA GLY A 9 -7.38 16.90 -24.58
C GLY A 9 -7.30 16.93 -23.05
N TRP A 10 -8.39 17.40 -22.42
CA TRP A 10 -8.45 17.55 -20.97
C TRP A 10 -8.36 16.22 -20.17
N PRO A 11 -8.80 15.03 -20.67
CA PRO A 11 -8.75 13.81 -19.87
C PRO A 11 -7.34 13.37 -19.47
N ILE A 12 -6.32 13.76 -20.25
CA ILE A 12 -4.93 13.41 -19.96
C ILE A 12 -4.45 14.00 -18.62
N TRP A 13 -5.01 15.13 -18.20
CA TRP A 13 -4.64 15.75 -16.91
C TRP A 13 -5.03 14.88 -15.70
N LEU A 14 -6.16 14.17 -15.80
CA LEU A 14 -6.57 13.21 -14.76
C LEU A 14 -5.55 12.06 -14.67
N LEU A 15 -5.09 11.55 -15.80
CA LEU A 15 -4.06 10.52 -15.85
C LEU A 15 -2.72 11.00 -15.28
N LEU A 16 -2.33 12.25 -15.55
CA LEU A 16 -1.11 12.84 -14.99
C LEU A 16 -1.19 12.98 -13.46
N ILE A 17 -2.32 13.43 -12.93
CA ILE A 17 -2.55 13.48 -11.48
C ILE A 17 -2.47 12.08 -10.90
N ALA A 18 -3.18 11.10 -11.47
CA ALA A 18 -3.16 9.72 -11.02
C ALA A 18 -1.74 9.12 -11.05
N SER A 19 -0.97 9.38 -12.11
CA SER A 19 0.43 8.95 -12.24
C SER A 19 1.32 9.54 -11.15
N THR A 20 1.19 10.85 -10.90
CA THR A 20 1.98 11.54 -9.87
C THR A 20 1.68 11.00 -8.48
N VAL A 21 0.39 10.80 -8.16
CA VAL A 21 -0.04 10.21 -6.89
C VAL A 21 0.45 8.77 -6.76
N ALA A 22 0.30 7.95 -7.80
CA ALA A 22 0.78 6.57 -7.79
C ALA A 22 2.29 6.50 -7.54
N LEU A 23 3.08 7.33 -8.23
CA LEU A 23 4.54 7.37 -8.07
C LEU A 23 4.93 7.79 -6.65
N ALA A 24 4.28 8.82 -6.10
CA ALA A 24 4.52 9.29 -4.74
C ALA A 24 4.23 8.19 -3.71
N LEU A 25 3.10 7.48 -3.86
CA LEU A 25 2.71 6.38 -2.98
C LEU A 25 3.66 5.17 -3.11
N ILE A 26 4.11 4.84 -4.32
CA ILE A 26 5.09 3.77 -4.53
C ILE A 26 6.40 4.08 -3.81
N ILE A 27 6.93 5.30 -3.98
CA ILE A 27 8.17 5.71 -3.33
C ILE A 27 8.01 5.69 -1.80
N GLU A 28 6.91 6.24 -1.29
CA GLU A 28 6.62 6.25 0.15
C GLU A 28 6.55 4.82 0.71
N ARG A 29 5.85 3.91 0.04
CA ARG A 29 5.73 2.52 0.48
C ARG A 29 7.07 1.76 0.40
N LEU A 30 7.89 1.96 -0.63
CA LEU A 30 9.24 1.40 -0.73
C LEU A 30 10.15 1.83 0.43
N LEU A 31 9.98 3.05 0.92
CA LEU A 31 10.76 3.57 2.04
C LEU A 31 10.22 3.13 3.41
N TYR A 32 8.89 2.98 3.52
CA TYR A 32 8.22 2.62 4.78
C TYR A 32 8.25 1.11 5.04
N LEU A 33 7.90 0.27 4.06
CA LEU A 33 7.81 -1.19 4.18
C LEU A 33 9.19 -1.88 4.15
N ARG A 34 10.18 -1.30 4.81
CA ARG A 34 11.49 -1.93 4.96
C ARG A 34 11.49 -2.87 6.14
N ARG A 35 11.87 -4.14 5.92
CA ARG A 35 11.93 -5.18 6.95
C ARG A 35 12.67 -4.75 8.23
N ALA A 36 13.75 -4.01 8.08
CA ALA A 36 14.53 -3.53 9.23
C ALA A 36 13.78 -2.54 10.14
N LYS A 37 12.81 -1.80 9.58
CA LYS A 37 11.96 -0.87 10.35
C LYS A 37 10.77 -1.57 11.00
N ILE A 38 10.19 -2.56 10.33
CA ILE A 38 8.96 -3.24 10.78
C ILE A 38 9.28 -4.38 11.73
N LEU A 39 10.32 -5.18 11.41
CA LEU A 39 10.76 -6.37 12.13
C LEU A 39 12.25 -6.25 12.49
N PRO A 40 12.66 -5.42 13.46
CA PRO A 40 14.04 -5.35 13.92
C PRO A 40 14.50 -6.70 14.47
N ARG A 41 15.62 -7.22 13.94
CA ARG A 41 16.07 -8.60 14.21
C ARG A 41 16.34 -8.90 15.69
N LYS A 42 16.76 -7.92 16.48
CA LYS A 42 17.14 -8.10 17.89
C LYS A 42 15.99 -7.83 18.87
N LEU A 43 14.90 -7.22 18.41
CA LEU A 43 13.83 -6.74 19.26
C LEU A 43 13.17 -7.87 20.05
N PHE A 44 12.95 -9.02 19.44
CA PHE A 44 12.37 -10.19 20.09
C PHE A 44 13.24 -10.67 21.26
N ASP A 45 14.54 -10.80 21.05
CA ASP A 45 15.48 -11.25 22.09
C ASP A 45 15.58 -10.23 23.23
N GLU A 46 15.56 -8.93 22.93
CA GLU A 46 15.53 -7.85 23.91
C GLU A 46 14.27 -7.94 24.78
N VAL A 47 13.10 -8.16 24.17
CA VAL A 47 11.83 -8.31 24.89
C VAL A 47 11.84 -9.54 25.80
N VAL A 48 12.34 -10.67 25.31
CA VAL A 48 12.50 -11.89 26.14
C VAL A 48 13.45 -11.64 27.31
N GLN A 49 14.53 -10.88 27.12
CA GLN A 49 15.47 -10.52 28.18
C GLN A 49 14.83 -9.59 29.23
N VAL A 50 14.04 -8.59 28.79
CA VAL A 50 13.26 -7.71 29.68
C VAL A 50 12.30 -8.54 30.54
N TYR A 51 11.54 -9.45 29.92
CA TYR A 51 10.65 -10.36 30.65
C TYR A 51 11.38 -11.17 31.70
N ARG A 52 12.49 -11.84 31.34
CA ARG A 52 13.29 -12.68 32.26
C ARG A 52 13.92 -11.89 33.40
N SER A 53 14.27 -10.63 33.19
CA SER A 53 14.84 -9.76 34.21
C SER A 53 13.82 -9.19 35.20
N GLY A 54 12.51 -9.36 34.94
CA GLY A 54 11.42 -8.79 35.72
C GLY A 54 11.33 -7.26 35.70
N LYS A 55 12.07 -6.59 34.79
CA LYS A 55 12.13 -5.12 34.68
C LYS A 55 11.08 -4.59 33.67
N ILE A 56 9.85 -5.04 33.80
CA ILE A 56 8.75 -4.56 32.99
C ILE A 56 8.24 -3.27 33.60
N THR A 57 8.63 -2.12 33.04
CA THR A 57 8.16 -0.80 33.48
C THR A 57 7.28 -0.17 32.35
N PRO A 58 6.33 0.72 32.72
CA PRO A 58 5.54 1.44 31.74
C PRO A 58 6.39 2.18 30.69
N ASP A 59 7.53 2.74 31.09
CA ASP A 59 8.49 3.41 30.20
C ASP A 59 9.13 2.44 29.20
N THR A 60 9.46 1.22 29.63
CA THR A 60 10.00 0.18 28.73
C THR A 60 8.97 -0.24 27.69
N VAL A 61 7.72 -0.40 28.09
CA VAL A 61 6.62 -0.77 27.20
C VAL A 61 6.36 0.35 26.18
N ALA A 62 6.33 1.61 26.63
CA ALA A 62 6.13 2.76 25.75
C ALA A 62 7.27 2.89 24.70
N LYS A 63 8.53 2.74 25.13
CA LYS A 63 9.69 2.73 24.20
C LYS A 63 9.63 1.60 23.18
N LEU A 64 9.06 0.46 23.56
CA LEU A 64 8.89 -0.67 22.66
C LEU A 64 7.83 -0.39 21.60
N GLU A 65 6.72 0.25 21.97
CA GLU A 65 5.66 0.67 21.05
C GLU A 65 6.17 1.70 20.03
N ASP A 66 6.95 2.66 20.47
CA ASP A 66 7.51 3.69 19.59
C ASP A 66 8.61 3.18 18.66
N ASN A 67 9.18 2.02 18.96
CA ASN A 67 10.32 1.47 18.20
C ASN A 67 9.92 0.97 16.82
N SER A 68 8.87 0.16 16.73
CA SER A 68 8.49 -0.51 15.48
C SER A 68 7.10 -1.15 15.57
N PRO A 69 6.48 -1.49 14.41
CA PRO A 69 5.24 -2.28 14.37
C PRO A 69 5.29 -3.59 15.17
N LEU A 70 6.39 -4.34 15.08
CA LEU A 70 6.61 -5.52 15.93
C LEU A 70 6.63 -5.14 17.42
N GLY A 71 7.21 -3.99 17.74
CA GLY A 71 7.26 -3.48 19.12
C GLY A 71 5.87 -3.25 19.70
N VAL A 72 4.93 -2.74 18.94
CA VAL A 72 3.53 -2.57 19.35
C VAL A 72 2.90 -3.91 19.75
N VAL A 73 3.07 -4.94 18.93
CA VAL A 73 2.52 -6.28 19.17
C VAL A 73 3.15 -6.92 20.43
N LEU A 74 4.47 -6.83 20.57
CA LEU A 74 5.18 -7.38 21.73
C LEU A 74 4.92 -6.57 23.02
N ALA A 75 4.68 -5.27 22.92
CA ALA A 75 4.28 -4.43 24.06
C ALA A 75 2.89 -4.81 24.59
N ALA A 76 1.95 -5.10 23.70
CA ALA A 76 0.63 -5.61 24.09
C ALA A 76 0.74 -6.95 24.86
N ALA A 77 1.65 -7.82 24.42
CA ALA A 77 1.96 -9.06 25.11
C ALA A 77 2.58 -8.81 26.50
N LEU A 78 3.55 -7.89 26.62
CA LEU A 78 4.19 -7.54 27.88
C LEU A 78 3.24 -6.91 28.90
N ARG A 79 2.28 -6.09 28.45
CA ARG A 79 1.25 -5.51 29.36
C ARG A 79 0.39 -6.58 30.01
N ASN A 80 0.16 -7.68 29.33
CA ASN A 80 -0.71 -8.77 29.75
C ASN A 80 0.09 -10.01 30.20
N VAL A 81 1.36 -9.83 30.57
CA VAL A 81 2.25 -10.94 30.94
C VAL A 81 1.70 -11.76 32.10
N ASP A 82 1.02 -11.13 33.07
CA ASP A 82 0.42 -11.79 34.23
C ASP A 82 -0.98 -12.33 34.01
N ALA A 83 -1.60 -12.02 32.86
CA ALA A 83 -2.94 -12.45 32.51
C ALA A 83 -2.98 -13.92 32.05
N PRO A 84 -4.18 -14.55 32.01
CA PRO A 84 -4.39 -15.84 31.39
C PRO A 84 -3.95 -15.83 29.90
N ARG A 85 -3.53 -17.01 29.42
CA ARG A 85 -3.02 -17.17 28.04
C ARG A 85 -3.97 -16.61 26.99
N GLU A 86 -5.28 -16.79 27.17
CA GLU A 86 -6.29 -16.36 26.21
C GLU A 86 -6.42 -14.83 26.17
N VAL A 87 -6.37 -14.15 27.31
CA VAL A 87 -6.41 -12.69 27.39
C VAL A 87 -5.15 -12.07 26.74
N MET A 88 -3.99 -12.70 26.96
CA MET A 88 -2.75 -12.25 26.33
C MET A 88 -2.80 -12.40 24.82
N LYS A 89 -3.36 -13.50 24.30
CA LYS A 89 -3.55 -13.71 22.86
C LYS A 89 -4.50 -12.69 22.24
N GLU A 90 -5.66 -12.46 22.88
CA GLU A 90 -6.65 -11.48 22.44
C GLU A 90 -6.04 -10.08 22.31
N SER A 91 -5.25 -9.66 23.32
CA SER A 91 -4.55 -8.37 23.29
C SER A 91 -3.51 -8.29 22.15
N ILE A 92 -2.82 -9.39 21.86
CA ILE A 92 -1.87 -9.50 20.73
C ILE A 92 -2.61 -9.40 19.40
N GLU A 93 -3.74 -10.09 19.25
CA GLU A 93 -4.54 -10.07 18.03
C GLU A 93 -5.12 -8.66 17.75
N GLU A 94 -5.62 -7.98 18.78
CA GLU A 94 -6.09 -6.61 18.68
C GLU A 94 -4.96 -5.66 18.22
N ALA A 95 -3.80 -5.71 18.88
CA ALA A 95 -2.64 -4.91 18.53
C ALA A 95 -2.13 -5.25 17.11
N GLY A 96 -2.08 -6.52 16.76
CA GLY A 96 -1.69 -7.01 15.43
C GLY A 96 -2.61 -6.52 14.33
N SER A 97 -3.93 -6.54 14.56
CA SER A 97 -4.93 -6.00 13.63
C SER A 97 -4.73 -4.50 13.39
N GLY A 98 -4.50 -3.72 14.45
CA GLY A 98 -4.19 -2.29 14.35
C GLY A 98 -2.92 -2.01 13.55
N VAL A 99 -1.87 -2.80 13.79
CA VAL A 99 -0.61 -2.72 13.04
C VAL A 99 -0.83 -3.08 11.57
N ALA A 100 -1.53 -4.18 11.27
CA ALA A 100 -1.84 -4.60 9.91
C ALA A 100 -2.58 -3.49 9.15
N HIS A 101 -3.59 -2.88 9.76
CA HIS A 101 -4.31 -1.74 9.17
C HIS A 101 -3.39 -0.55 8.86
N THR A 102 -2.44 -0.26 9.75
CA THR A 102 -1.46 0.82 9.54
C THR A 102 -0.49 0.49 8.38
N LEU A 103 -0.04 -0.75 8.27
CA LEU A 103 0.83 -1.21 7.19
C LEU A 103 0.10 -1.21 5.83
N GLU A 104 -1.19 -1.52 5.80
CA GLU A 104 -2.04 -1.49 4.59
C GLU A 104 -2.42 -0.08 4.13
N ARG A 105 -2.14 0.94 4.93
CA ARG A 105 -2.45 2.33 4.60
C ARG A 105 -1.93 2.67 3.20
N PHE A 106 -2.74 3.38 2.40
CA PHE A 106 -2.49 3.76 1.00
C PHE A 106 -2.44 2.62 -0.03
N LEU A 107 -2.39 1.33 0.38
CA LEU A 107 -2.47 0.24 -0.59
C LEU A 107 -3.81 0.22 -1.32
N THR A 108 -4.90 0.50 -0.63
CA THR A 108 -6.22 0.61 -1.24
C THR A 108 -6.24 1.70 -2.32
N THR A 109 -5.66 2.87 -2.04
CA THR A 109 -5.55 3.97 -3.02
C THR A 109 -4.72 3.56 -4.23
N LEU A 110 -3.58 2.88 -4.00
CA LEU A 110 -2.72 2.39 -5.07
C LEU A 110 -3.44 1.36 -5.94
N GLY A 111 -4.18 0.42 -5.33
CA GLY A 111 -5.02 -0.56 -6.03
C GLY A 111 -6.14 0.12 -6.83
N THR A 112 -6.76 1.16 -6.29
CA THR A 112 -7.78 1.95 -6.98
C THR A 112 -7.20 2.64 -8.21
N ILE A 113 -6.04 3.28 -8.11
CA ILE A 113 -5.37 3.91 -9.27
C ILE A 113 -5.04 2.85 -10.33
N ALA A 114 -4.52 1.68 -9.92
CA ALA A 114 -4.18 0.60 -10.83
C ALA A 114 -5.37 0.11 -11.66
N THR A 115 -6.57 0.11 -11.06
CA THR A 115 -7.80 -0.33 -11.74
C THR A 115 -8.50 0.80 -12.50
N LEU A 116 -8.47 2.02 -12.00
CA LEU A 116 -9.13 3.16 -12.64
C LEU A 116 -8.33 3.77 -13.79
N ALA A 117 -6.99 3.73 -13.76
CA ALA A 117 -6.18 4.37 -14.79
C ALA A 117 -6.48 3.87 -16.22
N PRO A 118 -6.68 2.55 -16.49
CA PRO A 118 -7.11 2.09 -17.81
C PRO A 118 -8.50 2.59 -18.20
N LEU A 119 -9.44 2.65 -17.25
CA LEU A 119 -10.79 3.15 -17.49
C LEU A 119 -10.79 4.65 -17.80
N MET A 120 -9.95 5.41 -17.11
CA MET A 120 -9.74 6.84 -17.41
C MET A 120 -9.11 7.04 -18.78
N GLY A 121 -8.18 6.17 -19.18
CA GLY A 121 -7.62 6.15 -20.52
C GLY A 121 -8.68 5.86 -21.60
N LEU A 122 -9.51 4.84 -21.37
CA LEU A 122 -10.64 4.51 -22.24
C LEU A 122 -11.66 5.67 -22.32
N PHE A 123 -11.98 6.28 -21.19
CA PHE A 123 -12.83 7.46 -21.15
C PHE A 123 -12.26 8.59 -22.00
N GLY A 124 -10.95 8.81 -21.95
CA GLY A 124 -10.29 9.80 -22.80
C GLY A 124 -10.43 9.50 -24.31
N THR A 125 -10.45 8.22 -24.72
CA THR A 125 -10.73 7.88 -26.13
C THR A 125 -12.16 8.17 -26.51
N VAL A 126 -13.11 7.89 -25.63
CA VAL A 126 -14.54 8.18 -25.90
C VAL A 126 -14.75 9.68 -26.09
N VAL A 127 -14.20 10.51 -25.19
CA VAL A 127 -14.26 11.98 -25.30
C VAL A 127 -13.62 12.45 -26.63
N GLY A 128 -12.41 11.99 -26.94
CA GLY A 128 -11.73 12.36 -28.16
C GLY A 128 -12.49 11.96 -29.42
N MET A 129 -13.12 10.79 -29.44
CA MET A 129 -13.96 10.35 -30.57
C MET A 129 -15.22 11.23 -30.70
N ILE A 130 -15.88 11.60 -29.62
CA ILE A 130 -17.04 12.50 -29.65
C ILE A 130 -16.64 13.86 -30.22
N GLU A 131 -15.51 14.43 -29.85
CA GLU A 131 -15.01 15.71 -30.37
C GLU A 131 -14.71 15.63 -31.87
N ILE A 132 -14.08 14.53 -32.33
CA ILE A 132 -13.75 14.32 -33.72
C ILE A 132 -15.03 14.24 -34.56
N PHE A 133 -15.99 13.41 -34.19
CA PHE A 133 -17.23 13.25 -34.92
C PHE A 133 -18.14 14.49 -34.83
N GLY A 134 -18.13 15.18 -33.69
CA GLY A 134 -18.88 16.42 -33.50
C GLY A 134 -18.35 17.60 -34.33
N SER A 135 -17.07 17.59 -34.68
CA SER A 135 -16.44 18.63 -35.52
C SER A 135 -16.58 18.42 -37.03
N GLN A 136 -17.08 17.26 -37.46
CA GLN A 136 -17.25 16.96 -38.87
C GLN A 136 -18.49 17.65 -39.42
N ASN A 137 -18.29 18.55 -40.37
CA ASN A 137 -19.38 19.21 -41.13
C ASN A 137 -19.91 18.30 -42.24
N ALA A 138 -21.19 18.46 -42.60
CA ALA A 138 -21.88 17.71 -43.65
C ALA A 138 -21.25 17.81 -45.08
N SER A 139 -20.22 18.66 -45.23
CA SER A 139 -19.55 18.93 -46.52
C SER A 139 -18.37 18.00 -46.85
N GLY A 140 -18.13 16.95 -46.08
CA GLY A 140 -17.13 15.92 -46.34
C GLY A 140 -16.07 15.79 -45.27
N SER A 141 -15.87 14.54 -44.79
CA SER A 141 -14.81 14.20 -43.86
C SER A 141 -13.47 14.08 -44.60
N ASN A 142 -12.43 14.74 -44.09
CA ASN A 142 -11.07 14.49 -44.55
C ASN A 142 -10.54 13.22 -43.81
N PRO A 143 -10.31 12.11 -44.58
CA PRO A 143 -9.86 10.86 -43.95
C PRO A 143 -8.55 10.99 -43.14
N ALA A 144 -7.68 11.91 -43.54
CA ALA A 144 -6.42 12.17 -42.81
C ALA A 144 -6.65 12.83 -41.46
N GLN A 145 -7.61 13.75 -41.35
CA GLN A 145 -7.99 14.37 -40.07
C GLN A 145 -8.66 13.35 -39.15
N LEU A 146 -9.53 12.49 -39.70
CA LEU A 146 -10.15 11.42 -38.93
C LEU A 146 -9.10 10.43 -38.35
N ALA A 147 -8.18 9.99 -39.24
CA ALA A 147 -7.10 9.09 -38.81
C ALA A 147 -6.20 9.73 -37.75
N HIS A 148 -5.87 11.01 -37.88
CA HIS A 148 -5.09 11.74 -36.87
C HIS A 148 -5.82 11.82 -35.52
N GLY A 149 -7.11 12.17 -35.54
CA GLY A 149 -7.90 12.28 -34.34
C GLY A 149 -8.08 10.94 -33.60
N ILE A 150 -8.29 9.84 -34.33
CA ILE A 150 -8.32 8.49 -33.77
C ILE A 150 -6.98 8.16 -33.09
N SER A 151 -5.85 8.45 -33.75
CA SER A 151 -4.52 8.22 -33.19
C SER A 151 -4.33 8.98 -31.90
N VAL A 152 -4.76 10.22 -31.84
CA VAL A 152 -4.70 11.06 -30.63
C VAL A 152 -5.56 10.50 -29.50
N ALA A 153 -6.78 10.07 -29.78
CA ALA A 153 -7.65 9.44 -28.80
C ALA A 153 -6.99 8.18 -28.19
N LEU A 154 -6.35 7.35 -28.99
CA LEU A 154 -5.66 6.13 -28.55
C LEU A 154 -4.49 6.41 -27.59
N TYR A 155 -3.86 7.60 -27.65
CA TYR A 155 -2.82 7.96 -26.69
C TYR A 155 -3.33 7.95 -25.25
N ASN A 156 -4.55 8.38 -24.97
CA ASN A 156 -5.13 8.37 -23.64
C ASN A 156 -5.20 6.94 -23.06
N THR A 157 -5.64 5.96 -23.87
CA THR A 157 -5.65 4.55 -23.44
C THR A 157 -4.23 4.03 -23.24
N GLY A 158 -3.29 4.35 -24.14
CA GLY A 158 -1.90 3.97 -24.00
C GLY A 158 -1.27 4.49 -22.69
N PHE A 159 -1.50 5.76 -22.35
CA PHE A 159 -1.06 6.34 -21.09
C PHE A 159 -1.74 5.70 -19.89
N GLY A 160 -3.05 5.46 -19.93
CA GLY A 160 -3.79 4.78 -18.88
C GLY A 160 -3.20 3.40 -18.55
N LEU A 161 -2.90 2.61 -19.58
CA LEU A 161 -2.25 1.30 -19.42
C LEU A 161 -0.81 1.42 -18.93
N ALA A 162 -0.04 2.37 -19.44
CA ALA A 162 1.34 2.60 -19.01
C ALA A 162 1.45 2.97 -17.52
N ILE A 163 0.43 3.64 -16.95
CA ILE A 163 0.33 3.95 -15.53
C ILE A 163 -0.14 2.72 -14.74
N ALA A 164 -1.16 2.03 -15.23
CA ALA A 164 -1.82 0.94 -14.52
C ALA A 164 -0.90 -0.26 -14.31
N MET A 165 -0.15 -0.68 -15.34
CA MET A 165 0.67 -1.88 -15.26
C MET A 165 1.72 -1.82 -14.14
N PRO A 166 2.61 -0.82 -14.04
CA PRO A 166 3.57 -0.75 -12.96
C PRO A 166 2.88 -0.56 -11.59
N THR A 167 1.81 0.26 -11.54
CA THR A 167 1.05 0.50 -10.31
C THR A 167 0.48 -0.79 -9.75
N LEU A 168 -0.09 -1.65 -10.60
CA LEU A 168 -0.64 -2.95 -10.20
C LEU A 168 0.45 -3.90 -9.69
N VAL A 169 1.62 -3.92 -10.34
CA VAL A 169 2.75 -4.75 -9.92
C VAL A 169 3.22 -4.34 -8.52
N PHE A 170 3.42 -3.04 -8.29
CA PHE A 170 3.82 -2.54 -6.97
C PHE A 170 2.74 -2.75 -5.91
N TYR A 171 1.46 -2.54 -6.23
CA TYR A 171 0.36 -2.82 -5.33
C TYR A 171 0.37 -4.28 -4.84
N ARG A 172 0.47 -5.24 -5.78
CA ARG A 172 0.52 -6.67 -5.45
C ARG A 172 1.76 -7.02 -4.62
N HIS A 173 2.91 -6.45 -4.98
CA HIS A 173 4.15 -6.66 -4.25
C HIS A 173 4.05 -6.17 -2.80
N PHE A 174 3.55 -4.94 -2.58
CA PHE A 174 3.40 -4.39 -1.24
C PHE A 174 2.36 -5.16 -0.42
N ARG A 175 1.28 -5.61 -1.04
CA ARG A 175 0.27 -6.43 -0.38
C ARG A 175 0.89 -7.73 0.16
N ALA A 176 1.58 -8.46 -0.69
CA ALA A 176 2.27 -9.69 -0.29
C ALA A 176 3.34 -9.44 0.78
N LEU A 177 4.02 -8.29 0.72
CA LEU A 177 5.02 -7.92 1.72
C LEU A 177 4.39 -7.63 3.09
N VAL A 178 3.25 -6.92 3.13
CA VAL A 178 2.49 -6.67 4.37
C VAL A 178 1.99 -7.99 4.95
N ASP A 179 1.40 -8.85 4.15
CA ASP A 179 0.92 -10.17 4.59
C ASP A 179 2.07 -10.99 5.21
N SER A 180 3.27 -10.97 4.59
CA SER A 180 4.46 -11.63 5.14
C SER A 180 4.89 -11.04 6.49
N PHE A 181 4.84 -9.71 6.66
CA PHE A 181 5.20 -9.07 7.92
C PHE A 181 4.21 -9.41 9.04
N VAL A 182 2.91 -9.44 8.74
CA VAL A 182 1.88 -9.82 9.71
C VAL A 182 2.11 -11.25 10.19
N ILE A 183 2.35 -12.20 9.29
CA ILE A 183 2.67 -13.59 9.64
C ILE A 183 3.93 -13.69 10.51
N ASP A 184 5.00 -12.97 10.13
CA ASP A 184 6.24 -12.98 10.91
C ASP A 184 6.05 -12.39 12.32
N MET A 185 5.24 -11.33 12.48
CA MET A 185 4.90 -10.75 13.79
C MET A 185 4.08 -11.71 14.64
N GLU A 186 3.08 -12.34 14.04
CA GLU A 186 2.23 -13.33 14.70
C GLU A 186 3.05 -14.52 15.23
N GLN A 187 3.96 -15.06 14.40
CA GLN A 187 4.85 -16.14 14.81
C GLN A 187 5.75 -15.75 16.00
N GLN A 188 6.26 -14.52 16.01
CA GLN A 188 7.07 -14.04 17.15
C GLN A 188 6.23 -13.83 18.40
N ALA A 189 5.02 -13.30 18.26
CA ALA A 189 4.09 -13.13 19.36
C ALA A 189 3.69 -14.49 19.99
N VAL A 190 3.37 -15.50 19.17
CA VAL A 190 3.06 -16.86 19.63
C VAL A 190 4.24 -17.46 20.38
N LYS A 191 5.46 -17.34 19.87
CA LYS A 191 6.68 -17.80 20.58
C LYS A 191 6.84 -17.11 21.92
N PHE A 192 6.55 -15.81 22.01
CA PHE A 192 6.63 -15.07 23.26
C PHE A 192 5.59 -15.56 24.28
N VAL A 193 4.34 -15.78 23.86
CA VAL A 193 3.27 -16.38 24.68
C VAL A 193 3.70 -17.72 25.24
N ASP A 194 4.31 -18.58 24.42
CA ASP A 194 4.78 -19.88 24.87
C ASP A 194 5.92 -19.79 25.88
N ILE A 195 6.86 -18.85 25.73
CA ILE A 195 7.94 -18.60 26.69
C ILE A 195 7.36 -18.17 28.05
N VAL A 196 6.39 -17.24 28.05
CA VAL A 196 5.75 -16.74 29.27
C VAL A 196 5.01 -17.85 30.02
N HIS A 197 4.25 -18.69 29.31
CA HIS A 197 3.39 -19.70 29.96
C HIS A 197 4.11 -21.03 30.22
N SER A 198 5.20 -21.35 29.50
CA SER A 198 6.04 -22.52 29.83
C SER A 198 6.92 -22.32 31.05
N GLY A 199 7.33 -21.09 31.37
CA GLY A 199 8.08 -20.74 32.55
C GLY A 199 7.28 -20.72 33.88
N ARG A 200 5.93 -20.86 33.78
CA ARG A 200 5.01 -20.87 34.93
C ARG A 200 4.67 -22.28 35.44
N LYS A 201 5.18 -23.34 34.80
CA LYS A 201 5.09 -24.72 35.31
C LYS A 201 6.28 -25.01 36.21
#